data_28927ec007f0004337d57501728156cd
#
_entry.id   28927ec007f0004337d57501728156cd
#
_cell.length_a   1.000
_cell.length_b   1.000
_cell.length_c   1.000
_cell.angle_alpha   90.00
_cell.angle_beta   90.00
_cell.angle_gamma   90.00
#
_symmetry.space_group_name_H-M   'P 1'
#
loop_
_entity.id
_entity.type
_entity.pdbx_description
1 polymer ?
#
loop_
_entity_poly.entity_id
_entity_poly.type
_entity_poly.pdbx_seq_one_letter_code
_entity_poly.pdbx_strand_id
1 'polypeptide(L)'
;MVTIMLKWKNNLCKEEMMMTENNALPPKTCTIDRMITVAEDVQKVLSGEKTATRRNGRYADPGEIMTLEGRQFVVEKVYSQSLGELTDDDARREGFNSLEDYKQSILSMHPGMPWLPQMRVWVHEFRPAE
;
A
#
# COMPACT_ATOMS: atom_id res chain seq x y z
N MET A 1 18.70 -5.02 3.02
CA MET A 1 17.60 -5.02 2.98
C MET A 1 16.95 -3.97 3.68
N VAL A 2 17.29 -3.56 4.82
CA VAL A 2 16.69 -2.47 5.52
C VAL A 2 16.71 -1.19 4.73
N THR A 3 17.78 -0.94 4.01
CA THR A 3 17.86 0.26 3.22
C THR A 3 16.75 0.34 2.18
N ILE A 4 16.41 -0.78 1.59
CA ILE A 4 15.36 -0.79 0.61
C ILE A 4 14.03 -0.48 1.23
N MET A 5 13.80 -0.96 2.44
CA MET A 5 12.56 -0.67 3.10
C MET A 5 12.43 0.82 3.39
N LEU A 6 13.50 1.45 3.78
CA LEU A 6 13.44 2.87 4.05
C LEU A 6 13.11 3.66 2.80
N LYS A 7 13.64 3.24 1.65
CA LYS A 7 13.30 3.92 0.45
C LYS A 7 11.85 3.75 0.11
N TRP A 8 11.31 2.58 0.34
CA TRP A 8 9.92 2.34 0.06
C TRP A 8 9.05 3.26 0.90
N LYS A 9 9.45 3.53 2.14
CA LYS A 9 8.63 4.32 2.99
C LYS A 9 8.59 5.75 2.64
N ASN A 10 9.53 6.23 1.97
CA ASN A 10 9.52 7.53 1.49
C ASN A 10 9.51 8.55 2.54
N ASN A 11 9.91 8.30 3.68
CA ASN A 11 10.08 9.24 4.68
C ASN A 11 8.95 9.93 5.23
N LEU A 12 7.76 9.68 4.85
CA LEU A 12 6.64 10.35 5.44
C LEU A 12 6.29 9.79 6.78
N CYS A 13 6.67 8.56 7.09
CA CYS A 13 6.28 7.89 8.32
C CYS A 13 7.49 7.46 9.07
N LYS A 14 7.36 7.39 10.42
CA LYS A 14 8.44 6.98 11.15
C LYS A 14 8.51 5.60 11.21
N GLU A 15 9.44 4.95 11.24
CA GLU A 15 9.53 3.63 11.23
C GLU A 15 9.78 3.14 12.43
N GLU A 16 9.27 2.65 13.03
CA GLU A 16 9.47 2.23 14.19
C GLU A 16 9.43 1.01 14.32
N MET A 17 9.53 0.34 14.35
CA MET A 17 9.48 -0.74 14.44
C MET A 17 9.56 -1.54 15.11
N MET A 18 9.35 -2.04 15.44
CA MET A 18 9.41 -2.73 15.94
C MET A 18 9.14 -3.67 16.32
N MET A 19 8.96 -4.32 16.59
CA MET A 19 8.85 -5.19 16.96
C MET A 19 8.07 -5.85 17.59
N THR A 20 7.43 -6.35 17.57
CA THR A 20 6.49 -6.87 18.06
C THR A 20 6.69 -8.16 18.02
N GLU A 21 7.08 -8.77 18.79
CA GLU A 21 7.27 -10.01 18.73
C GLU A 21 6.14 -10.78 19.02
N ASN A 22 5.15 -10.45 19.52
CA ASN A 22 4.10 -11.33 19.81
C ASN A 22 3.36 -11.57 18.58
N ASN A 23 2.36 -12.32 18.53
CA ASN A 23 1.64 -12.62 17.37
C ASN A 23 0.67 -11.61 16.98
N ALA A 24 0.57 -10.54 17.65
CA ALA A 24 -0.36 -9.51 17.28
C ALA A 24 0.09 -8.83 16.03
N LEU A 25 -0.80 -8.14 15.35
CA LEU A 25 -0.43 -7.36 14.21
C LEU A 25 0.54 -6.29 14.65
N PRO A 26 1.47 -5.92 13.81
CA PRO A 26 2.39 -4.87 14.18
C PRO A 26 1.64 -3.56 14.32
N PRO A 27 2.17 -2.62 15.07
CA PRO A 27 1.51 -1.33 15.19
C PRO A 27 1.51 -0.63 13.85
N LYS A 28 0.59 0.29 13.68
CA LYS A 28 0.54 1.06 12.45
C LYS A 28 1.80 1.92 12.37
N THR A 29 2.37 1.98 11.18
CA THR A 29 3.57 2.76 10.98
C THR A 29 3.26 4.15 10.48
N CYS A 30 2.01 4.40 10.09
CA CYS A 30 1.61 5.70 9.59
C CYS A 30 0.10 5.79 9.71
N THR A 31 -0.49 6.87 9.24
CA THR A 31 -1.92 7.08 9.39
C THR A 31 -2.61 6.95 8.03
N ILE A 32 -3.91 6.74 8.07
CA ILE A 32 -4.67 6.48 6.87
C ILE A 32 -4.66 7.67 5.92
N ASP A 33 -4.51 8.87 6.41
CA ASP A 33 -4.48 10.03 5.54
C ASP A 33 -3.19 10.14 4.74
N ARG A 34 -2.19 9.31 5.05
CA ARG A 34 -0.98 9.27 4.27
C ARG A 34 -0.94 8.09 3.31
N MET A 35 -1.99 7.27 3.31
CA MET A 35 -1.96 6.05 2.53
C MET A 35 -2.01 6.30 1.03
N ILE A 36 -2.82 7.22 0.57
CA ILE A 36 -2.92 7.56 -0.83
C ILE A 36 -2.84 9.06 -0.96
N THR A 37 -1.71 9.56 -1.45
CA THR A 37 -1.48 10.99 -1.52
C THR A 37 -1.07 11.48 -2.91
N VAL A 38 -0.64 10.58 -3.78
CA VAL A 38 -0.23 10.98 -5.13
C VAL A 38 -1.47 11.25 -5.95
N ALA A 39 -1.49 12.39 -6.64
CA ALA A 39 -2.70 12.82 -7.35
C ALA A 39 -3.21 11.78 -8.33
N GLU A 40 -2.32 11.12 -9.03
CA GLU A 40 -2.73 10.11 -9.99
C GLU A 40 -3.43 8.95 -9.30
N ASP A 41 -2.92 8.53 -8.15
CA ASP A 41 -3.53 7.45 -7.40
C ASP A 41 -4.89 7.87 -6.86
N VAL A 42 -5.02 9.11 -6.39
CA VAL A 42 -6.28 9.61 -5.90
C VAL A 42 -7.34 9.52 -7.01
N GLN A 43 -6.98 9.92 -8.22
CA GLN A 43 -7.93 9.87 -9.33
C GLN A 43 -8.32 8.43 -9.66
N LYS A 44 -7.40 7.50 -9.57
CA LYS A 44 -7.71 6.11 -9.82
C LYS A 44 -8.66 5.54 -8.78
N VAL A 45 -8.52 5.97 -7.53
CA VAL A 45 -9.45 5.54 -6.50
C VAL A 45 -10.83 6.12 -6.77
N LEU A 46 -10.88 7.40 -7.11
CA LEU A 46 -12.17 8.05 -7.34
C LEU A 46 -12.90 7.44 -8.54
N SER A 47 -12.16 7.00 -9.54
CA SER A 47 -12.78 6.41 -10.73
C SER A 47 -13.12 4.94 -10.55
N GLY A 48 -12.66 4.32 -9.47
CA GLY A 48 -12.91 2.90 -9.25
C GLY A 48 -11.86 1.98 -9.83
N GLU A 49 -10.83 2.53 -10.46
CA GLU A 49 -9.78 1.69 -11.01
C GLU A 49 -8.87 1.12 -9.94
N LYS A 50 -8.72 1.82 -8.83
CA LYS A 50 -7.83 1.37 -7.77
C LYS A 50 -8.64 1.05 -6.54
N THR A 51 -8.61 -0.21 -6.12
CA THR A 51 -9.37 -0.65 -4.96
C THR A 51 -8.49 -1.23 -3.87
N ALA A 52 -7.19 -1.16 -4.05
CA ALA A 52 -6.24 -1.64 -3.05
C ALA A 52 -4.95 -0.87 -3.18
N THR A 53 -4.20 -0.81 -2.10
CA THR A 53 -2.89 -0.20 -2.14
C THR A 53 -1.97 -0.96 -1.20
N ARG A 54 -0.70 -1.04 -1.58
CA ARG A 54 0.29 -1.78 -0.82
C ARG A 54 1.31 -0.81 -0.26
N ARG A 55 1.65 -1.02 1.01
CA ARG A 55 2.62 -0.18 1.70
C ARG A 55 3.55 -1.07 2.51
N ASN A 56 4.67 -0.54 2.93
CA ASN A 56 5.60 -1.35 3.69
C ASN A 56 5.22 -1.47 5.17
N GLY A 57 4.10 -0.93 5.57
CA GLY A 57 3.60 -1.05 6.93
C GLY A 57 2.10 -0.87 6.94
N ARG A 58 1.51 -1.00 8.12
CA ARG A 58 0.06 -0.84 8.24
C ARG A 58 -0.27 0.62 8.41
N TYR A 59 -1.10 1.15 7.54
CA TYR A 59 -1.54 2.53 7.59
C TYR A 59 -2.95 2.65 8.12
N ALA A 60 -3.71 1.57 8.14
CA ALA A 60 -5.10 1.61 8.56
C ALA A 60 -5.55 0.25 9.04
N ASP A 61 -6.61 0.23 9.80
CA ASP A 61 -7.25 -1.02 10.23
C ASP A 61 -8.56 -1.17 9.48
N PRO A 62 -9.07 -2.38 9.37
CA PRO A 62 -10.39 -2.57 8.75
C PRO A 62 -11.41 -1.72 9.48
N GLY A 63 -12.26 -1.07 8.72
CA GLY A 63 -13.30 -0.21 9.27
C GLY A 63 -12.95 1.27 9.29
N GLU A 64 -11.67 1.61 9.10
CA GLU A 64 -11.31 3.02 9.08
C GLU A 64 -11.75 3.66 7.78
N ILE A 65 -12.03 4.96 7.83
CA ILE A 65 -12.53 5.70 6.69
C ILE A 65 -11.44 6.58 6.12
N MET A 66 -11.24 6.46 4.82
CA MET A 66 -10.30 7.30 4.10
C MET A 66 -11.12 8.31 3.31
N THR A 67 -10.76 9.58 3.40
CA THR A 67 -11.48 10.62 2.66
C THR A 67 -10.58 11.18 1.59
N LEU A 68 -11.02 11.12 0.34
CA LEU A 68 -10.27 11.65 -0.80
C LEU A 68 -11.17 12.61 -1.55
N GLU A 69 -10.79 13.87 -1.58
CA GLU A 69 -11.55 14.91 -2.29
C GLU A 69 -13.04 14.88 -1.94
N GLY A 70 -13.31 14.73 -0.66
CA GLY A 70 -14.69 14.78 -0.17
C GLY A 70 -15.44 13.47 -0.24
N ARG A 71 -14.88 12.44 -0.85
CA ARG A 71 -15.55 11.16 -0.94
C ARG A 71 -14.93 10.20 0.05
N GLN A 72 -15.75 9.36 0.65
CA GLN A 72 -15.29 8.47 1.70
C GLN A 72 -15.21 7.03 1.23
N PHE A 73 -14.15 6.35 1.68
CA PHE A 73 -13.93 4.95 1.35
C PHE A 73 -13.61 4.22 2.66
N VAL A 74 -14.14 3.02 2.81
CA VAL A 74 -13.90 2.25 4.02
C VAL A 74 -12.89 1.16 3.72
N VAL A 75 -11.94 0.98 4.61
CA VAL A 75 -10.94 -0.08 4.49
C VAL A 75 -11.61 -1.38 4.89
N GLU A 76 -11.60 -2.36 4.00
CA GLU A 76 -12.24 -3.63 4.27
C GLU A 76 -11.30 -4.69 4.77
N LYS A 77 -10.12 -4.78 4.22
CA LYS A 77 -9.17 -5.82 4.59
C LYS A 77 -7.78 -5.26 4.67
N VAL A 78 -7.02 -5.74 5.60
CA VAL A 78 -5.61 -5.39 5.75
C VAL A 78 -4.86 -6.69 6.02
N TYR A 79 -3.88 -7.01 5.19
CA TYR A 79 -3.14 -8.24 5.36
C TYR A 79 -1.75 -8.11 4.74
N SER A 80 -0.86 -9.01 5.13
CA SER A 80 0.52 -9.01 4.65
C SER A 80 0.66 -9.94 3.44
N GLN A 81 1.52 -9.56 2.52
CA GLN A 81 1.73 -10.35 1.31
C GLN A 81 3.16 -10.13 0.86
N SER A 82 3.80 -11.14 0.27
CA SER A 82 5.12 -10.91 -0.30
C SER A 82 4.94 -10.43 -1.75
N LEU A 83 5.91 -9.67 -2.23
CA LEU A 83 5.82 -9.16 -3.59
C LEU A 83 5.78 -10.28 -4.62
N GLY A 84 6.40 -11.41 -4.31
CA GLY A 84 6.39 -12.53 -5.24
C GLY A 84 5.05 -13.20 -5.39
N GLU A 85 4.11 -12.90 -4.48
CA GLU A 85 2.78 -13.49 -4.56
C GLU A 85 1.81 -12.66 -5.41
N LEU A 86 2.24 -11.50 -5.88
CA LEU A 86 1.36 -10.64 -6.65
C LEU A 86 1.00 -11.27 -7.98
N THR A 87 -0.23 -11.06 -8.38
CA THR A 87 -0.74 -11.56 -9.66
C THR A 87 -1.18 -10.38 -10.50
N ASP A 88 -1.57 -10.64 -11.75
CA ASP A 88 -2.12 -9.59 -12.60
C ASP A 88 -3.39 -9.02 -12.00
N ASP A 89 -4.20 -9.84 -11.35
CA ASP A 89 -5.41 -9.34 -10.71
C ASP A 89 -5.06 -8.37 -9.58
N ASP A 90 -4.02 -8.67 -8.81
CA ASP A 90 -3.59 -7.77 -7.77
C ASP A 90 -3.14 -6.44 -8.37
N ALA A 91 -2.45 -6.48 -9.50
CA ALA A 91 -2.00 -5.27 -10.15
C ALA A 91 -3.19 -4.45 -10.66
N ARG A 92 -4.23 -5.12 -11.12
CA ARG A 92 -5.40 -4.40 -11.60
C ARG A 92 -6.11 -3.70 -10.43
N ARG A 93 -6.12 -4.31 -9.26
CA ARG A 93 -6.71 -3.65 -8.10
C ARG A 93 -5.91 -2.43 -7.69
N GLU A 94 -4.62 -2.41 -8.03
CA GLU A 94 -3.79 -1.24 -7.77
C GLU A 94 -3.98 -0.19 -8.86
N GLY A 95 -4.73 -0.47 -9.90
CA GLY A 95 -4.99 0.48 -10.96
C GLY A 95 -4.06 0.33 -12.15
N PHE A 96 -3.44 -0.83 -12.33
CA PHE A 96 -2.53 -1.05 -13.44
C PHE A 96 -3.08 -2.17 -14.34
N ASN A 97 -2.59 -2.24 -15.56
CA ASN A 97 -3.09 -3.23 -16.49
C ASN A 97 -2.53 -4.62 -16.26
N SER A 98 -1.34 -4.71 -15.73
CA SER A 98 -0.69 -5.99 -15.52
C SER A 98 0.33 -5.88 -14.41
N LEU A 99 0.78 -7.02 -13.94
CA LEU A 99 1.82 -7.05 -12.92
C LEU A 99 3.09 -6.38 -13.42
N GLU A 100 3.42 -6.56 -14.69
CA GLU A 100 4.63 -5.95 -15.22
C GLU A 100 4.52 -4.43 -15.18
N ASP A 101 3.36 -3.87 -15.52
CA ASP A 101 3.17 -2.44 -15.47
C ASP A 101 3.29 -1.93 -14.03
N TYR A 102 2.76 -2.68 -13.08
CA TYR A 102 2.86 -2.30 -11.69
C TYR A 102 4.31 -2.30 -11.23
N LYS A 103 5.07 -3.32 -11.61
CA LYS A 103 6.47 -3.40 -11.23
C LYS A 103 7.24 -2.23 -11.81
N GLN A 104 6.99 -1.89 -13.07
CA GLN A 104 7.70 -0.79 -13.69
C GLN A 104 7.39 0.52 -12.97
N SER A 105 6.16 0.70 -12.56
CA SER A 105 5.79 1.91 -11.82
C SER A 105 6.53 2.00 -10.50
N ILE A 106 6.56 0.89 -9.76
CA ILE A 106 7.22 0.89 -8.47
C ILE A 106 8.71 1.15 -8.63
N LEU A 107 9.33 0.51 -9.61
CA LEU A 107 10.77 0.68 -9.80
C LEU A 107 11.12 2.08 -10.27
N SER A 108 10.23 2.70 -11.03
CA SER A 108 10.52 4.06 -11.49
C SER A 108 10.38 5.07 -10.35
N MET A 109 9.52 4.78 -9.37
CA MET A 109 9.37 5.67 -8.24
C MET A 109 10.47 5.49 -7.21
N HIS A 110 11.20 4.39 -7.27
CA HIS A 110 12.26 4.11 -6.31
C HIS A 110 13.53 3.71 -7.06
N PRO A 111 14.19 4.67 -7.71
CA PRO A 111 15.36 4.35 -8.52
C PRO A 111 16.42 3.65 -7.67
N GLY A 112 17.01 2.62 -8.23
CA GLY A 112 18.04 1.88 -7.52
C GLY A 112 17.52 0.79 -6.61
N MET A 113 16.21 0.67 -6.47
CA MET A 113 15.66 -0.38 -5.63
C MET A 113 15.39 -1.61 -6.50
N PRO A 114 15.93 -2.78 -6.14
CA PRO A 114 15.62 -3.98 -6.91
C PRO A 114 14.25 -4.52 -6.54
N TRP A 115 13.68 -5.32 -7.43
CA TRP A 115 12.43 -6.00 -7.12
C TRP A 115 12.77 -7.26 -6.33
N LEU A 116 12.37 -7.30 -5.07
CA LEU A 116 12.67 -8.42 -4.20
C LEU A 116 11.41 -9.22 -3.93
N PRO A 117 11.28 -10.41 -4.51
CA PRO A 117 10.03 -11.17 -4.36
C PRO A 117 9.70 -11.53 -2.92
N GLN A 118 10.70 -11.67 -2.06
CA GLN A 118 10.44 -12.04 -0.69
C GLN A 118 10.10 -10.85 0.20
N MET A 119 10.14 -9.63 -0.32
CA MET A 119 9.84 -8.48 0.48
C MET A 119 8.36 -8.47 0.83
N ARG A 120 8.05 -8.23 2.09
CA ARG A 120 6.66 -8.24 2.55
C ARG A 120 6.08 -6.83 2.52
N VAL A 121 4.84 -6.73 2.13
CA VAL A 121 4.13 -5.47 2.13
C VAL A 121 2.78 -5.68 2.79
N TRP A 122 2.11 -4.61 3.14
CA TRP A 122 0.78 -4.66 3.73
C TRP A 122 -0.21 -4.18 2.69
N VAL A 123 -1.22 -5.02 2.44
CA VAL A 123 -2.25 -4.74 1.45
C VAL A 123 -3.45 -4.15 2.17
N HIS A 124 -3.96 -3.04 1.65
CA HIS A 124 -5.15 -2.39 2.20
C HIS A 124 -6.19 -2.38 1.08
N GLU A 125 -7.28 -3.12 1.26
CA GLU A 125 -8.37 -3.14 0.29
C GLU A 125 -9.49 -2.25 0.79
N PHE A 126 -10.07 -1.44 -0.08
CA PHE A 126 -11.08 -0.48 0.33
C PHE A 126 -12.18 -0.38 -0.71
N ARG A 127 -13.30 0.20 -0.34
CA ARG A 127 -14.41 0.40 -1.23
C ARG A 127 -15.14 1.70 -0.86
N PRO A 128 -15.95 2.24 -1.75
CA PRO A 128 -16.73 3.43 -1.39
C PRO A 128 -17.56 3.17 -0.14
N ALA A 129 -17.63 4.14 0.73
CA ALA A 129 -18.30 3.97 2.00
C ALA A 129 -19.82 4.05 1.88
N GLU A 130 -20.35 4.59 0.76
CA GLU A 130 -21.78 4.63 0.64
C GLU A 130 -22.27 3.55 -0.21
#